data_2ef99cd42aee38ecdca02844940d39a0
#
_entry.id   2ef99cd42aee38ecdca02844940d39a0
#
_cell.length_a   1.000
_cell.length_b   1.000
_cell.length_c   1.000
_cell.angle_alpha   90.00
_cell.angle_beta   90.00
_cell.angle_gamma   90.00
#
_symmetry.space_group_name_H-M   'P 1'
#
loop_
_entity.id
_entity.type
_entity.pdbx_description
1 polymer ?
#
loop_
_entity_poly.entity_id
_entity_poly.type
_entity_poly.pdbx_seq_one_letter_code
_entity_poly.pdbx_strand_id
1 'polypeptide(L)' 'MITLYTNALMVENIAIYSARGYVERERRIEKGFDRVYMEKRLG' A
#
# COMPACT_ATOMS: atom_id res chain seq x y z
N MET A 1 7.75 -2.86 -12.35
CA MET A 1 6.70 -2.77 -11.31
C MET A 1 7.24 -2.02 -10.11
N ILE A 2 6.46 -1.13 -9.55
CA ILE A 2 6.83 -0.39 -8.35
C ILE A 2 6.05 -0.95 -7.17
N THR A 3 6.76 -1.26 -6.09
CA THR A 3 6.12 -1.73 -4.86
C THR A 3 6.42 -0.76 -3.73
N LEU A 4 5.47 -0.60 -2.83
CA LEU A 4 5.65 0.19 -1.62
C LEU A 4 4.82 -0.41 -0.50
N TYR A 5 5.07 0.05 0.72
CA TYR A 5 4.19 -0.29 1.83
C TYR A 5 3.90 0.96 2.65
N THR A 6 2.76 0.94 3.31
CA THR A 6 2.35 2.02 4.20
C THR A 6 1.61 1.44 5.40
N ASN A 7 1.45 2.23 6.44
CA ASN A 7 0.71 1.82 7.62
C ASN A 7 -0.80 1.87 7.30
N ALA A 8 -1.53 0.84 7.69
CA ALA A 8 -2.97 0.76 7.44
C ALA A 8 -3.76 1.90 8.09
N LEU A 9 -3.21 2.53 9.14
CA LEU A 9 -3.84 3.69 9.76
C LEU A 9 -3.75 4.95 8.90
N MET A 10 -2.88 4.94 7.90
CA MET A 10 -2.70 6.09 7.01
C MET A 10 -3.62 5.96 5.80
N VAL A 11 -4.92 6.01 6.08
CA VAL A 11 -5.95 5.82 5.04
C VAL A 11 -5.88 6.85 3.92
N GLU A 12 -5.44 8.07 4.23
CA GLU A 12 -5.27 9.10 3.20
C GLU A 12 -4.19 8.72 2.21
N ASN A 13 -3.08 8.15 2.69
CA ASN A 13 -2.01 7.70 1.82
C ASN A 13 -2.47 6.55 0.94
N ILE A 14 -3.22 5.62 1.49
CA ILE A 14 -3.77 4.49 0.71
C ILE A 14 -4.68 5.02 -0.40
N ALA A 15 -5.52 6.00 -0.10
CA ALA A 15 -6.40 6.61 -1.09
C ALA A 15 -5.61 7.31 -2.18
N ILE A 16 -4.54 8.04 -1.82
CA ILE A 16 -3.68 8.72 -2.78
C ILE A 16 -3.01 7.73 -3.72
N TYR A 17 -2.44 6.66 -3.17
CA TYR A 17 -1.78 5.64 -3.99
C TYR A 17 -2.77 4.91 -4.88
N SER A 18 -3.95 4.59 -4.37
CA SER A 18 -5.00 3.96 -5.18
C SER A 18 -5.40 4.84 -6.35
N ALA A 19 -5.54 6.14 -6.13
CA ALA A 19 -5.87 7.10 -7.18
C ALA A 19 -4.76 7.20 -8.24
N ARG A 20 -3.52 6.84 -7.87
CA ARG A 20 -2.38 6.84 -8.79
C ARG A 20 -2.16 5.51 -9.49
N GLY A 21 -3.07 4.56 -9.32
CA GLY A 21 -3.00 3.27 -9.98
C GLY A 21 -2.32 2.17 -9.17
N TYR A 22 -2.02 2.40 -7.91
CA TYR A 22 -1.51 1.35 -7.04
C TYR A 22 -2.64 0.43 -6.60
N VAL A 23 -2.33 -0.85 -6.50
CA VAL A 23 -3.28 -1.89 -6.08
C VAL A 23 -2.77 -2.52 -4.79
N GLU A 24 -3.67 -2.70 -3.83
CA GLU A 24 -3.32 -3.39 -2.60
C GLU A 24 -3.08 -4.87 -2.89
N ARG A 25 -1.92 -5.37 -2.49
CA ARG A 25 -1.54 -6.77 -2.70
C ARG A 25 -1.70 -7.60 -1.46
N GLU A 26 -1.33 -7.04 -0.31
CA GLU A 26 -1.23 -7.83 0.90
C GLU A 26 -1.25 -6.91 2.12
N ARG A 27 -1.77 -7.42 3.21
CA ARG A 27 -1.67 -6.77 4.51
C ARG A 27 -0.97 -7.71 5.46
N ARG A 28 -0.04 -7.15 6.26
CA ARG A 28 0.69 -7.91 7.25
C ARG A 28 0.76 -7.13 8.55
N ILE A 29 0.71 -7.86 9.65
CA ILE A 29 1.01 -7.29 10.96
C ILE A 29 2.45 -7.69 11.28
N GLU A 30 3.33 -6.71 11.34
CA GLU A 30 4.74 -6.92 11.62
C GLU A 30 5.16 -6.07 12.81
N LYS A 31 5.67 -6.70 13.86
CA LYS A 31 6.14 -6.01 15.07
C LYS A 31 5.10 -5.04 15.63
N GLY A 32 3.83 -5.41 15.56
CA GLY A 32 2.73 -4.58 16.06
C GLY A 32 2.26 -3.49 15.11
N PHE A 33 2.84 -3.41 13.91
CA PHE A 33 2.40 -2.47 12.88
C PHE A 33 1.62 -3.20 11.81
N ASP A 34 0.47 -2.65 11.46
CA ASP A 34 -0.36 -3.16 10.37
C ASP A 34 0.09 -2.47 9.08
N ARG A 35 0.71 -3.24 8.18
CA ARG A 35 1.28 -2.74 6.93
C ARG A 35 0.47 -3.17 5.74
N VAL A 36 0.25 -2.23 4.83
CA VAL A 36 -0.42 -2.49 3.55
C VAL A 36 0.62 -2.41 2.45
N TYR A 37 0.79 -3.50 1.72
CA TYR A 37 1.72 -3.58 0.59
C TYR A 37 0.95 -3.32 -0.69
N MET A 38 1.43 -2.37 -1.47
CA MET A 38 0.78 -1.96 -2.71
C MET A 38 1.76 -2.04 -3.86
N GLU A 39 1.24 -2.27 -5.06
CA GLU A 39 2.07 -2.30 -6.25
C GLU A 39 1.41 -1.56 -7.40
N LYS A 40 2.24 -1.07 -8.30
CA LYS A 40 1.80 -0.42 -9.53
C LYS A 40 2.56 -1.00 -10.70
N ARG A 41 1.85 -1.42 -11.72
CA ARG A 41 2.45 -1.88 -12.97
C ARG A 41 2.77 -0.68 -13.85
N LEU A 42 3.97 -0.72 -14.44
CA LEU A 42 4.41 0.29 -15.38
C LEU A 42 4.21 -0.26 -16.80
N GLY A 43 3.43 0.42 -17.56
CA GLY A 43 3.15 0.03 -18.95
C GLY A 43 1.84 -0.65 -19.15
#